data_2138c3db3f31323cdf77605b42bef46a
#
_entry.id   2138c3db3f31323cdf77605b42bef46a
#
_cell.length_a   1.000
_cell.length_b   1.000
_cell.length_c   1.000
_cell.angle_alpha   90.00
_cell.angle_beta   90.00
_cell.angle_gamma   90.00
#
_symmetry.space_group_name_H-M   'P 1'
#
loop_
_entity.id
_entity.type
_entity.pdbx_description
1 polymer ?
#
loop_
_entity_poly.entity_id
_entity_poly.type
_entity_poly.pdbx_seq_one_letter_code
_entity_poly.pdbx_strand_id
1 'polypeptide(L)'
;MKIGILTSGGDCPGINATIRGVCKTAINHYGMEVYGIHSGFRGLLDNDVEPLTEKSLSGLLNLGGTILGTSREKPFKKRLSAASEDKPALMLKNIHDLGLDCIVCIGGNGTQKTAAKLAQAGVNVVSVPKTIDNDVWGTDVSFGFDSAVTIATDAIDRLHSTASSHQRVMVIEVMGHKAGWIALYSGMAGGGDVILIPELSYDIHNIGNTIIERLKKGKPYSIVVVAEGIKTMDGKKAAEYIAQEIEYETGFETRETVLGYIQRGGSPTPYDRNLATRMGGHATELIASGQFGRMVSLQGAQIGSVSLNEVARSEEHTSELQSH
;
A
#
# COMPACT_ATOMS: atom_id res chain seq x y z
N MET A 1 4.32 19.84 -22.89
CA MET A 1 4.28 18.39 -22.55
C MET A 1 2.99 18.14 -21.80
N LYS A 2 2.27 17.08 -22.18
CA LYS A 2 1.02 16.64 -21.54
C LYS A 2 1.27 15.38 -20.73
N ILE A 3 0.96 15.39 -19.44
CA ILE A 3 1.17 14.30 -18.52
C ILE A 3 -0.19 13.71 -18.11
N GLY A 4 -0.37 12.41 -18.29
CA GLY A 4 -1.47 11.66 -17.67
C GLY A 4 -1.07 11.16 -16.29
N ILE A 5 -1.93 11.32 -15.28
CA ILE A 5 -1.70 10.78 -13.92
C ILE A 5 -2.85 9.85 -13.54
N LEU A 6 -2.53 8.66 -13.08
CA LEU A 6 -3.50 7.68 -12.60
C LEU A 6 -3.14 7.08 -11.26
N THR A 7 -4.17 6.63 -10.54
CA THR A 7 -4.05 5.90 -9.28
C THR A 7 -4.67 4.51 -9.40
N SER A 8 -3.93 3.46 -9.07
CA SER A 8 -4.37 2.09 -9.26
C SER A 8 -4.10 1.19 -8.05
N GLY A 9 -4.96 0.18 -7.88
CA GLY A 9 -4.89 -0.76 -6.76
C GLY A 9 -5.66 -0.26 -5.52
N GLY A 10 -5.35 -0.79 -4.33
CA GLY A 10 -5.95 -0.31 -3.09
C GLY A 10 -5.56 1.15 -2.80
N ASP A 11 -6.50 1.91 -2.27
CA ASP A 11 -6.23 3.27 -1.82
C ASP A 11 -5.44 3.31 -0.50
N CYS A 12 -4.85 4.44 -0.20
CA CYS A 12 -4.23 4.73 1.09
C CYS A 12 -4.13 6.25 1.32
N PRO A 13 -3.94 6.68 2.57
CA PRO A 13 -3.62 8.07 2.86
C PRO A 13 -2.32 8.51 2.16
N GLY A 14 -2.32 9.73 1.58
CA GLY A 14 -1.15 10.29 0.87
C GLY A 14 -1.26 10.32 -0.65
N ILE A 15 -2.18 9.58 -1.28
CA ILE A 15 -2.35 9.59 -2.75
C ILE A 15 -2.62 11.01 -3.25
N ASN A 16 -3.54 11.73 -2.64
CA ASN A 16 -3.88 13.09 -3.04
C ASN A 16 -2.72 14.07 -2.85
N ALA A 17 -1.89 13.87 -1.83
CA ALA A 17 -0.66 14.64 -1.64
C ALA A 17 0.35 14.38 -2.77
N THR A 18 0.46 13.13 -3.27
CA THR A 18 1.29 12.79 -4.42
C THR A 18 0.77 13.43 -5.70
N ILE A 19 -0.55 13.31 -5.99
CA ILE A 19 -1.18 13.97 -7.14
C ILE A 19 -0.87 15.47 -7.12
N ARG A 20 -1.08 16.11 -5.96
CA ARG A 20 -0.77 17.53 -5.77
C ARG A 20 0.71 17.83 -6.00
N GLY A 21 1.63 16.98 -5.52
CA GLY A 21 3.07 17.12 -5.71
C GLY A 21 3.45 17.09 -7.18
N VAL A 22 2.99 16.08 -7.94
CA VAL A 22 3.18 15.99 -9.39
C VAL A 22 2.64 17.23 -10.09
N CYS A 23 1.36 17.55 -9.88
CA CYS A 23 0.69 18.62 -10.60
C CYS A 23 1.30 19.99 -10.32
N LYS A 24 1.56 20.32 -9.05
CA LYS A 24 2.17 21.63 -8.72
C LYS A 24 3.56 21.79 -9.29
N THR A 25 4.38 20.76 -9.25
CA THR A 25 5.71 20.79 -9.84
C THR A 25 5.63 20.90 -11.38
N ALA A 26 4.76 20.11 -12.02
CA ALA A 26 4.56 20.11 -13.46
C ALA A 26 4.07 21.48 -13.97
N ILE A 27 3.04 22.02 -13.36
CA ILE A 27 2.42 23.28 -13.80
C ILE A 27 3.32 24.47 -13.50
N ASN A 28 3.81 24.61 -12.25
CA ASN A 28 4.44 25.84 -11.79
C ASN A 28 5.93 25.93 -12.15
N HIS A 29 6.64 24.81 -12.24
CA HIS A 29 8.07 24.83 -12.54
C HIS A 29 8.38 24.53 -14.00
N TYR A 30 7.53 23.74 -14.68
CA TYR A 30 7.83 23.27 -16.04
C TYR A 30 6.77 23.67 -17.08
N GLY A 31 5.67 24.34 -16.69
CA GLY A 31 4.62 24.75 -17.62
C GLY A 31 3.95 23.58 -18.37
N MET A 32 3.89 22.40 -17.73
CA MET A 32 3.30 21.21 -18.31
C MET A 32 1.78 21.18 -18.05
N GLU A 33 1.04 20.59 -18.97
CA GLU A 33 -0.38 20.27 -18.79
C GLU A 33 -0.52 18.91 -18.09
N VAL A 34 -1.42 18.80 -17.10
CA VAL A 34 -1.65 17.55 -16.38
C VAL A 34 -3.10 17.14 -16.52
N TYR A 35 -3.30 15.86 -16.84
CA TYR A 35 -4.61 15.25 -17.00
C TYR A 35 -4.76 14.11 -15.96
N GLY A 36 -5.80 14.16 -15.15
CA GLY A 36 -6.20 13.09 -14.26
C GLY A 36 -6.94 12.00 -15.04
N ILE A 37 -6.54 10.76 -14.85
CA ILE A 37 -7.17 9.59 -15.48
C ILE A 37 -7.98 8.90 -14.39
N HIS A 38 -9.31 8.86 -14.53
CA HIS A 38 -10.20 8.30 -13.54
C HIS A 38 -10.12 6.78 -13.45
N SER A 39 -10.34 6.21 -12.26
CA SER A 39 -10.39 4.76 -12.04
C SER A 39 -9.16 3.99 -12.53
N GLY A 40 -7.97 4.61 -12.50
CA GLY A 40 -6.70 3.99 -12.85
C GLY A 40 -6.61 3.54 -14.31
N PHE A 41 -6.09 2.33 -14.56
CA PHE A 41 -5.97 1.81 -15.93
C PHE A 41 -7.32 1.61 -16.63
N ARG A 42 -8.41 1.53 -15.87
CA ARG A 42 -9.75 1.48 -16.45
C ARG A 42 -10.07 2.77 -17.20
N GLY A 43 -9.74 3.93 -16.65
CA GLY A 43 -9.95 5.21 -17.31
C GLY A 43 -9.18 5.38 -18.61
N LEU A 44 -7.98 4.79 -18.73
CA LEU A 44 -7.27 4.74 -20.01
C LEU A 44 -7.99 3.90 -21.07
N LEU A 45 -8.66 2.84 -20.66
CA LEU A 45 -9.48 2.02 -21.56
C LEU A 45 -10.77 2.73 -21.98
N ASP A 46 -11.42 3.38 -21.02
CA ASP A 46 -12.70 4.04 -21.21
C ASP A 46 -12.56 5.50 -21.74
N ASN A 47 -11.31 5.99 -21.88
CA ASN A 47 -10.97 7.37 -22.27
C ASN A 47 -11.54 8.43 -21.31
N ASP A 48 -11.60 8.11 -20.01
CA ASP A 48 -12.14 8.94 -18.93
C ASP A 48 -11.03 9.76 -18.28
N VAL A 49 -10.85 10.99 -18.78
CA VAL A 49 -9.78 11.89 -18.36
C VAL A 49 -10.30 13.31 -18.15
N GLU A 50 -9.71 14.05 -17.22
CA GLU A 50 -10.00 15.46 -16.97
C GLU A 50 -8.72 16.29 -16.81
N PRO A 51 -8.69 17.57 -17.23
CA PRO A 51 -7.57 18.45 -16.95
C PRO A 51 -7.49 18.78 -15.46
N LEU A 52 -6.28 18.63 -14.87
CA LEU A 52 -6.01 19.04 -13.50
C LEU A 52 -5.40 20.44 -13.46
N THR A 53 -6.06 21.34 -12.76
CA THR A 53 -5.66 22.74 -12.63
C THR A 53 -5.31 23.07 -11.19
N GLU A 54 -4.69 24.24 -10.94
CA GLU A 54 -4.41 24.67 -9.57
C GLU A 54 -5.66 24.69 -8.67
N LYS A 55 -6.83 24.99 -9.23
CA LYS A 55 -8.11 24.99 -8.50
C LYS A 55 -8.48 23.59 -8.01
N SER A 56 -8.31 22.56 -8.84
CA SER A 56 -8.58 21.16 -8.46
C SER A 56 -7.60 20.61 -7.43
N LEU A 57 -6.45 21.28 -7.21
CA LEU A 57 -5.44 20.86 -6.23
C LEU A 57 -5.63 21.48 -4.84
N SER A 58 -6.57 22.39 -4.69
CA SER A 58 -6.82 23.07 -3.41
C SER A 58 -7.41 22.09 -2.40
N GLY A 59 -6.89 22.08 -1.16
CA GLY A 59 -7.39 21.23 -0.08
C GLY A 59 -6.99 19.76 -0.15
N LEU A 60 -6.22 19.32 -1.17
CA LEU A 60 -5.89 17.91 -1.35
C LEU A 60 -4.88 17.33 -0.36
N LEU A 61 -4.03 18.17 0.22
CA LEU A 61 -2.86 17.71 0.98
C LEU A 61 -3.22 16.78 2.16
N ASN A 62 -4.31 17.06 2.83
CA ASN A 62 -4.78 16.31 4.00
C ASN A 62 -5.98 15.40 3.71
N LEU A 63 -6.41 15.33 2.46
CA LEU A 63 -7.54 14.51 2.06
C LEU A 63 -7.10 13.05 1.84
N GLY A 64 -7.76 12.11 2.52
CA GLY A 64 -7.56 10.68 2.31
C GLY A 64 -8.18 10.18 1.01
N GLY A 65 -7.93 8.91 0.68
CA GLY A 65 -8.38 8.32 -0.58
C GLY A 65 -7.72 8.93 -1.81
N THR A 66 -8.43 8.95 -2.94
CA THR A 66 -7.96 9.53 -4.19
C THR A 66 -9.08 10.25 -4.93
N ILE A 67 -8.83 11.48 -5.38
CA ILE A 67 -9.79 12.27 -6.18
C ILE A 67 -10.04 11.66 -7.56
N LEU A 68 -9.10 10.86 -8.08
CA LEU A 68 -9.20 10.21 -9.38
C LEU A 68 -9.91 8.85 -9.30
N GLY A 69 -10.27 8.38 -8.11
CA GLY A 69 -10.73 7.02 -7.94
C GLY A 69 -9.64 5.98 -8.27
N THR A 70 -9.95 4.72 -8.11
CA THR A 70 -9.00 3.63 -8.35
C THR A 70 -9.72 2.38 -8.84
N SER A 71 -8.99 1.50 -9.54
CA SER A 71 -9.47 0.17 -9.91
C SER A 71 -8.37 -0.86 -9.81
N ARG A 72 -8.77 -2.14 -9.82
CA ARG A 72 -7.86 -3.29 -9.90
C ARG A 72 -7.80 -3.86 -11.32
N GLU A 73 -8.04 -3.03 -12.35
CA GLU A 73 -7.95 -3.44 -13.74
C GLU A 73 -6.52 -3.89 -14.08
N LYS A 74 -6.40 -5.05 -14.74
CA LYS A 74 -5.13 -5.65 -15.17
C LYS A 74 -5.14 -5.79 -16.71
N PRO A 75 -4.78 -4.72 -17.45
CA PRO A 75 -4.94 -4.68 -18.91
C PRO A 75 -4.14 -5.78 -19.63
N PHE A 76 -2.97 -6.15 -19.11
CA PHE A 76 -2.08 -7.16 -19.68
C PHE A 76 -2.36 -8.60 -19.23
N LYS A 77 -3.42 -8.83 -18.42
CA LYS A 77 -3.78 -10.21 -18.04
C LYS A 77 -4.45 -10.91 -19.22
N LYS A 78 -3.84 -12.00 -19.72
CA LYS A 78 -4.44 -12.83 -20.76
C LYS A 78 -5.80 -13.36 -20.30
N ARG A 79 -6.84 -13.17 -21.14
CA ARG A 79 -8.16 -13.78 -20.95
C ARG A 79 -8.26 -15.04 -21.79
N LEU A 80 -9.00 -16.03 -21.30
CA LEU A 80 -9.16 -17.34 -21.93
C LEU A 80 -10.15 -17.37 -23.11
N SER A 81 -10.83 -16.27 -23.44
CA SER A 81 -11.81 -16.22 -24.55
C SER A 81 -11.28 -15.40 -25.73
N ALA A 82 -11.40 -15.95 -26.93
CA ALA A 82 -10.97 -15.33 -28.19
C ALA A 82 -11.78 -14.07 -28.59
N ALA A 83 -12.89 -13.77 -27.92
CA ALA A 83 -13.76 -12.63 -28.21
C ALA A 83 -13.46 -11.39 -27.33
N SER A 84 -12.36 -11.36 -26.59
CA SER A 84 -12.04 -10.22 -25.72
C SER A 84 -11.22 -9.18 -26.47
N GLU A 85 -11.67 -7.92 -26.37
CA GLU A 85 -10.96 -6.72 -26.84
C GLU A 85 -9.47 -6.75 -26.40
N ASP A 86 -8.57 -6.37 -27.30
CA ASP A 86 -7.14 -6.21 -27.01
C ASP A 86 -6.94 -4.95 -26.16
N LYS A 87 -7.10 -5.11 -24.85
CA LYS A 87 -6.96 -4.02 -23.88
C LYS A 87 -5.63 -3.29 -23.95
N PRO A 88 -4.46 -3.96 -24.07
CA PRO A 88 -3.20 -3.28 -24.31
C PRO A 88 -3.20 -2.38 -25.53
N ALA A 89 -3.65 -2.88 -26.70
CA ALA A 89 -3.69 -2.10 -27.93
C ALA A 89 -4.65 -0.89 -27.81
N LEU A 90 -5.84 -1.08 -27.24
CA LEU A 90 -6.78 0.00 -26.98
C LEU A 90 -6.20 1.07 -26.06
N MET A 91 -5.53 0.67 -24.98
CA MET A 91 -4.92 1.61 -24.05
C MET A 91 -3.82 2.44 -24.72
N LEU A 92 -2.93 1.80 -25.51
CA LEU A 92 -1.87 2.49 -26.27
C LEU A 92 -2.48 3.47 -27.29
N LYS A 93 -3.54 3.07 -27.98
CA LYS A 93 -4.29 3.93 -28.91
C LYS A 93 -4.83 5.16 -28.18
N ASN A 94 -5.50 4.96 -27.04
CA ASN A 94 -6.09 6.07 -26.29
C ASN A 94 -5.03 7.04 -25.73
N ILE A 95 -3.88 6.53 -25.26
CA ILE A 95 -2.75 7.38 -24.85
C ILE A 95 -2.28 8.27 -26.00
N HIS A 96 -2.14 7.69 -27.21
CA HIS A 96 -1.74 8.41 -28.41
C HIS A 96 -2.80 9.44 -28.83
N ASP A 97 -4.08 9.05 -28.89
CA ASP A 97 -5.17 9.90 -29.32
C ASP A 97 -5.40 11.10 -28.38
N LEU A 98 -5.16 10.92 -27.07
CA LEU A 98 -5.16 12.00 -26.07
C LEU A 98 -3.93 12.92 -26.17
N GLY A 99 -2.91 12.51 -26.92
CA GLY A 99 -1.65 13.24 -27.05
C GLY A 99 -0.88 13.30 -25.73
N LEU A 100 -0.95 12.24 -24.89
CA LEU A 100 -0.21 12.18 -23.66
C LEU A 100 1.25 11.81 -23.91
N ASP A 101 2.15 12.71 -23.53
CA ASP A 101 3.61 12.51 -23.70
C ASP A 101 4.21 11.56 -22.67
N CYS A 102 3.59 11.46 -21.48
CA CYS A 102 4.03 10.61 -20.39
C CYS A 102 2.85 10.22 -19.48
N ILE A 103 2.94 9.04 -18.87
CA ILE A 103 2.00 8.57 -17.85
C ILE A 103 2.69 8.44 -16.49
N VAL A 104 2.12 9.07 -15.45
CA VAL A 104 2.51 8.87 -14.05
C VAL A 104 1.58 7.82 -13.44
N CYS A 105 2.15 6.68 -13.03
CA CYS A 105 1.42 5.59 -12.40
C CYS A 105 1.64 5.58 -10.89
N ILE A 106 0.60 5.84 -10.08
CA ILE A 106 0.67 5.78 -8.63
C ILE A 106 0.04 4.48 -8.15
N GLY A 107 0.82 3.58 -7.53
CA GLY A 107 0.26 2.31 -7.05
C GLY A 107 1.28 1.35 -6.45
N GLY A 108 0.75 0.20 -5.98
CA GLY A 108 1.55 -0.89 -5.43
C GLY A 108 2.12 -1.83 -6.50
N ASN A 109 2.60 -2.99 -6.08
CA ASN A 109 3.29 -3.99 -6.91
C ASN A 109 2.61 -4.30 -8.25
N GLY A 110 1.29 -4.54 -8.26
CA GLY A 110 0.55 -4.81 -9.50
C GLY A 110 0.55 -3.63 -10.47
N THR A 111 0.57 -2.41 -9.96
CA THR A 111 0.67 -1.17 -10.76
C THR A 111 2.06 -1.03 -11.34
N GLN A 112 3.11 -1.31 -10.55
CA GLN A 112 4.50 -1.28 -11.02
C GLN A 112 4.72 -2.26 -12.17
N LYS A 113 4.21 -3.48 -12.08
CA LYS A 113 4.24 -4.47 -13.18
C LYS A 113 3.54 -3.98 -14.44
N THR A 114 2.38 -3.34 -14.29
CA THR A 114 1.65 -2.78 -15.44
C THR A 114 2.38 -1.60 -16.06
N ALA A 115 2.95 -0.72 -15.23
CA ALA A 115 3.78 0.41 -15.64
C ALA A 115 5.03 -0.03 -16.42
N ALA A 116 5.71 -1.10 -15.96
CA ALA A 116 6.84 -1.69 -16.66
C ALA A 116 6.46 -2.23 -18.05
N LYS A 117 5.30 -2.88 -18.17
CA LYS A 117 4.78 -3.37 -19.46
C LYS A 117 4.42 -2.24 -20.42
N LEU A 118 3.86 -1.14 -19.91
CA LEU A 118 3.63 0.07 -20.72
C LEU A 118 4.94 0.66 -21.23
N ALA A 119 5.95 0.76 -20.36
CA ALA A 119 7.27 1.25 -20.76
C ALA A 119 7.91 0.35 -21.83
N GLN A 120 7.79 -0.97 -21.72
CA GLN A 120 8.24 -1.94 -22.72
C GLN A 120 7.47 -1.81 -24.06
N ALA A 121 6.21 -1.37 -24.01
CA ALA A 121 5.41 -1.08 -25.20
C ALA A 121 5.69 0.30 -25.81
N GLY A 122 6.69 1.04 -25.33
CA GLY A 122 7.13 2.30 -25.89
C GLY A 122 6.48 3.55 -25.29
N VAL A 123 5.66 3.40 -24.23
CA VAL A 123 5.10 4.56 -23.53
C VAL A 123 6.12 5.14 -22.55
N ASN A 124 6.26 6.44 -22.53
CA ASN A 124 7.03 7.12 -21.48
C ASN A 124 6.24 6.98 -20.14
N VAL A 125 6.84 6.32 -19.16
CA VAL A 125 6.22 6.08 -17.87
C VAL A 125 7.18 6.45 -16.75
N VAL A 126 6.64 7.13 -15.74
CA VAL A 126 7.26 7.26 -14.42
C VAL A 126 6.26 6.75 -13.40
N SER A 127 6.71 6.02 -12.40
CA SER A 127 5.81 5.52 -11.37
C SER A 127 6.20 5.97 -9.96
N VAL A 128 5.21 5.99 -9.08
CA VAL A 128 5.38 6.33 -7.66
C VAL A 128 4.84 5.18 -6.82
N PRO A 129 5.66 4.61 -5.92
CA PRO A 129 5.26 3.49 -5.08
C PRO A 129 4.26 3.94 -4.04
N LYS A 130 3.12 3.25 -3.96
CA LYS A 130 2.02 3.53 -3.06
C LYS A 130 1.46 2.22 -2.53
N THR A 131 1.63 1.98 -1.24
CA THR A 131 1.01 0.85 -0.51
C THR A 131 1.10 1.10 0.99
N ILE A 132 0.13 0.58 1.75
CA ILE A 132 0.24 0.53 3.21
C ILE A 132 1.13 -0.62 3.67
N ASP A 133 1.33 -1.63 2.83
CA ASP A 133 1.98 -2.90 3.19
C ASP A 133 3.51 -2.78 3.25
N ASN A 134 4.08 -1.69 2.73
CA ASN A 134 5.52 -1.41 2.62
C ASN A 134 6.31 -2.55 1.95
N ASP A 135 5.73 -3.14 0.91
CA ASP A 135 6.20 -4.36 0.25
C ASP A 135 6.73 -4.13 -1.18
N VAL A 136 6.88 -2.88 -1.63
CA VAL A 136 7.39 -2.56 -2.97
C VAL A 136 8.91 -2.57 -2.95
N TRP A 137 9.51 -3.42 -3.77
CA TRP A 137 10.95 -3.50 -3.91
C TRP A 137 11.58 -2.20 -4.45
N GLY A 138 12.77 -1.86 -3.96
CA GLY A 138 13.57 -0.73 -4.44
C GLY A 138 13.27 0.60 -3.75
N THR A 139 12.39 0.62 -2.76
CA THR A 139 12.18 1.77 -1.86
C THR A 139 12.16 1.30 -0.42
N ASP A 140 12.77 2.06 0.48
CA ASP A 140 12.78 1.73 1.91
C ASP A 140 11.39 1.90 2.54
N VAL A 141 10.66 2.94 2.11
CA VAL A 141 9.30 3.22 2.61
C VAL A 141 8.41 3.69 1.46
N SER A 142 7.17 3.21 1.45
CA SER A 142 6.09 3.72 0.61
C SER A 142 5.14 4.57 1.44
N PHE A 143 4.62 5.67 0.87
CA PHE A 143 3.64 6.48 1.58
C PHE A 143 2.32 5.71 1.74
N GLY A 144 1.62 6.00 2.84
CA GLY A 144 0.44 5.27 3.33
C GLY A 144 0.79 4.31 4.46
N PHE A 145 2.02 3.84 4.55
CA PHE A 145 2.49 2.93 5.58
C PHE A 145 2.45 3.56 6.98
N ASP A 146 3.05 4.74 7.16
CA ASP A 146 3.08 5.43 8.44
C ASP A 146 1.68 5.76 8.96
N SER A 147 0.77 6.15 8.07
CA SER A 147 -0.64 6.38 8.41
C SER A 147 -1.34 5.09 8.86
N ALA A 148 -1.11 3.96 8.18
CA ALA A 148 -1.68 2.68 8.56
C ALA A 148 -1.13 2.18 9.90
N VAL A 149 0.17 2.33 10.14
CA VAL A 149 0.81 2.03 11.44
C VAL A 149 0.21 2.89 12.54
N THR A 150 0.04 4.19 12.30
CA THR A 150 -0.56 5.12 13.28
C THR A 150 -1.97 4.69 13.66
N ILE A 151 -2.82 4.36 12.68
CA ILE A 151 -4.20 3.88 12.93
C ILE A 151 -4.20 2.56 13.70
N ALA A 152 -3.31 1.63 13.36
CA ALA A 152 -3.20 0.37 14.06
C ALA A 152 -2.71 0.56 15.50
N THR A 153 -1.73 1.43 15.73
CA THR A 153 -1.22 1.77 17.06
C THR A 153 -2.33 2.40 17.93
N ASP A 154 -3.08 3.37 17.40
CA ASP A 154 -4.23 3.97 18.08
C ASP A 154 -5.27 2.91 18.51
N ALA A 155 -5.50 1.90 17.68
CA ALA A 155 -6.43 0.83 18.01
C ALA A 155 -5.86 -0.08 19.11
N ILE A 156 -4.57 -0.41 19.07
CA ILE A 156 -3.88 -1.20 20.10
C ILE A 156 -3.95 -0.46 21.44
N ASP A 157 -3.64 0.84 21.48
CA ASP A 157 -3.69 1.67 22.70
C ASP A 157 -5.07 1.62 23.37
N ARG A 158 -6.15 1.65 22.56
CA ARG A 158 -7.53 1.53 23.07
C ARG A 158 -7.82 0.16 23.66
N LEU A 159 -7.24 -0.92 23.11
CA LEU A 159 -7.45 -2.28 23.59
C LEU A 159 -6.81 -2.53 24.95
N HIS A 160 -5.70 -1.85 25.31
CA HIS A 160 -5.07 -2.00 26.61
C HIS A 160 -6.03 -1.74 27.78
N SER A 161 -6.84 -0.69 27.71
CA SER A 161 -7.77 -0.34 28.78
C SER A 161 -8.86 -1.41 29.00
N THR A 162 -9.44 -1.93 27.92
CA THR A 162 -10.45 -2.98 28.00
C THR A 162 -9.84 -4.35 28.37
N ALA A 163 -8.67 -4.68 27.82
CA ALA A 163 -7.94 -5.90 28.17
C ALA A 163 -7.60 -5.94 29.66
N SER A 164 -7.11 -4.83 30.19
CA SER A 164 -6.80 -4.69 31.64
C SER A 164 -8.05 -4.78 32.51
N SER A 165 -9.15 -4.11 32.13
CA SER A 165 -10.39 -4.11 32.91
C SER A 165 -11.02 -5.50 33.03
N HIS A 166 -10.91 -6.31 31.97
CA HIS A 166 -11.50 -7.64 31.91
C HIS A 166 -10.49 -8.77 32.16
N GLN A 167 -9.21 -8.45 32.32
CA GLN A 167 -8.13 -9.44 32.52
C GLN A 167 -8.10 -10.52 31.43
N ARG A 168 -8.14 -10.08 30.15
CA ARG A 168 -8.25 -10.93 28.97
C ARG A 168 -7.01 -10.89 28.10
N VAL A 169 -6.92 -11.86 27.20
CA VAL A 169 -6.04 -11.77 26.03
C VAL A 169 -6.82 -11.12 24.88
N MET A 170 -6.25 -10.07 24.28
CA MET A 170 -6.78 -9.42 23.09
C MET A 170 -5.90 -9.72 21.90
N VAL A 171 -6.48 -10.33 20.87
CA VAL A 171 -5.82 -10.58 19.57
C VAL A 171 -6.29 -9.52 18.58
N ILE A 172 -5.36 -8.74 18.02
CA ILE A 172 -5.69 -7.73 17.04
C ILE A 172 -5.06 -8.08 15.69
N GLU A 173 -5.90 -8.23 14.65
CA GLU A 173 -5.45 -8.46 13.28
C GLU A 173 -5.28 -7.14 12.54
N VAL A 174 -4.12 -6.97 11.94
CA VAL A 174 -3.77 -5.83 11.11
C VAL A 174 -3.52 -6.26 9.67
N MET A 175 -3.74 -5.35 8.72
CA MET A 175 -3.43 -5.56 7.31
C MET A 175 -1.92 -5.68 7.10
N GLY A 176 -1.50 -5.90 5.86
CA GLY A 176 -0.12 -6.03 5.44
C GLY A 176 0.04 -7.04 4.30
N HIS A 177 -1.07 -7.64 3.85
CA HIS A 177 -1.12 -8.66 2.80
C HIS A 177 -0.18 -9.83 3.14
N LYS A 178 0.99 -9.93 2.51
CA LYS A 178 1.99 -10.97 2.74
C LYS A 178 3.20 -10.48 3.55
N ALA A 179 3.20 -9.23 3.99
CA ALA A 179 4.26 -8.60 4.75
C ALA A 179 3.80 -8.27 6.17
N GLY A 180 4.67 -8.47 7.14
CA GLY A 180 4.39 -8.24 8.56
C GLY A 180 4.74 -6.84 9.06
N TRP A 181 5.06 -5.88 8.18
CA TRP A 181 5.57 -4.57 8.58
C TRP A 181 4.60 -3.77 9.45
N ILE A 182 3.30 -3.74 9.10
CA ILE A 182 2.30 -3.02 9.91
C ILE A 182 2.20 -3.67 11.30
N ALA A 183 2.11 -5.00 11.37
CA ALA A 183 2.04 -5.71 12.65
C ALA A 183 3.28 -5.46 13.52
N LEU A 184 4.47 -5.50 12.92
CA LEU A 184 5.72 -5.29 13.64
C LEU A 184 5.80 -3.86 14.20
N TYR A 185 5.59 -2.85 13.37
CA TYR A 185 5.73 -1.44 13.78
C TYR A 185 4.62 -1.02 14.75
N SER A 186 3.36 -1.35 14.46
CA SER A 186 2.25 -0.99 15.35
C SER A 186 2.26 -1.80 16.64
N GLY A 187 2.65 -3.08 16.58
CA GLY A 187 2.78 -3.93 17.76
C GLY A 187 3.88 -3.46 18.70
N MET A 188 5.04 -3.06 18.18
CA MET A 188 6.13 -2.48 18.98
C MET A 188 5.72 -1.13 19.57
N ALA A 189 5.14 -0.25 18.77
CA ALA A 189 4.73 1.09 19.21
C ALA A 189 3.57 1.05 20.23
N GLY A 190 2.60 0.16 20.01
CA GLY A 190 1.43 -0.02 20.88
C GLY A 190 1.64 -0.99 22.05
N GLY A 191 2.87 -1.48 22.29
CA GLY A 191 3.17 -2.34 23.43
C GLY A 191 2.55 -3.74 23.35
N GLY A 192 2.46 -4.31 22.16
CA GLY A 192 2.06 -5.69 21.94
C GLY A 192 3.01 -6.68 22.65
N ASP A 193 2.45 -7.63 23.36
CA ASP A 193 3.23 -8.60 24.12
C ASP A 193 3.74 -9.75 23.26
N VAL A 194 3.00 -10.06 22.19
CA VAL A 194 3.34 -11.03 21.15
C VAL A 194 3.00 -10.39 19.80
N ILE A 195 3.90 -10.52 18.82
CA ILE A 195 3.71 -10.01 17.47
C ILE A 195 3.95 -11.16 16.49
N LEU A 196 2.94 -11.51 15.68
CA LEU A 196 3.00 -12.58 14.71
C LEU A 196 3.02 -12.02 13.29
N ILE A 197 4.08 -12.36 12.54
CA ILE A 197 4.32 -11.89 11.18
C ILE A 197 4.52 -13.07 10.23
N PRO A 198 4.15 -12.96 8.93
CA PRO A 198 4.26 -14.07 7.99
C PRO A 198 5.69 -14.50 7.68
N GLU A 199 6.67 -13.64 7.92
CA GLU A 199 8.10 -13.89 7.68
C GLU A 199 8.72 -14.87 8.68
N LEU A 200 8.08 -15.05 9.85
CA LEU A 200 8.57 -15.93 10.91
C LEU A 200 7.53 -17.02 11.21
N SER A 201 8.02 -18.25 11.37
CA SER A 201 7.19 -19.33 11.90
C SER A 201 6.90 -19.08 13.39
N TYR A 202 5.69 -19.42 13.82
CA TYR A 202 5.29 -19.32 15.22
C TYR A 202 4.89 -20.70 15.77
N ASP A 203 4.96 -20.82 17.08
CA ASP A 203 4.50 -22.00 17.82
C ASP A 203 3.47 -21.54 18.88
N ILE A 204 2.27 -22.02 18.76
CA ILE A 204 1.16 -21.65 19.63
C ILE A 204 1.40 -22.01 21.10
N HIS A 205 2.09 -23.13 21.33
CA HIS A 205 2.45 -23.55 22.68
C HIS A 205 3.41 -22.57 23.36
N ASN A 206 4.41 -22.06 22.63
CA ASN A 206 5.33 -21.04 23.13
C ASN A 206 4.61 -19.71 23.39
N ILE A 207 3.62 -19.35 22.56
CA ILE A 207 2.78 -18.17 22.79
C ILE A 207 1.99 -18.33 24.08
N GLY A 208 1.31 -19.49 24.27
CA GLY A 208 0.57 -19.81 25.47
C GLY A 208 1.42 -19.75 26.74
N ASN A 209 2.62 -20.34 26.70
CA ASN A 209 3.58 -20.29 27.81
C ASN A 209 3.98 -18.83 28.14
N THR A 210 4.22 -18.00 27.14
CA THR A 210 4.57 -16.59 27.33
C THR A 210 3.43 -15.85 28.06
N ILE A 211 2.18 -16.07 27.67
CA ILE A 211 1.00 -15.46 28.29
C ILE A 211 0.84 -15.93 29.75
N ILE A 212 0.99 -17.23 30.00
CA ILE A 212 0.90 -17.80 31.35
C ILE A 212 2.01 -17.25 32.28
N GLU A 213 3.24 -17.13 31.77
CA GLU A 213 4.34 -16.55 32.54
C GLU A 213 4.11 -15.07 32.88
N ARG A 214 3.54 -14.31 31.98
CA ARG A 214 3.16 -12.92 32.21
C ARG A 214 2.17 -12.78 33.35
N LEU A 215 1.14 -13.63 33.36
CA LEU A 215 0.18 -13.67 34.45
C LEU A 215 0.84 -14.00 35.81
N LYS A 216 1.73 -15.01 35.85
CA LYS A 216 2.51 -15.35 37.06
C LYS A 216 3.34 -14.18 37.57
N LYS A 217 3.78 -13.29 36.68
CA LYS A 217 4.52 -12.04 37.00
C LYS A 217 3.60 -10.87 37.37
N GLY A 218 2.30 -11.10 37.58
CA GLY A 218 1.32 -10.07 37.96
C GLY A 218 0.83 -9.18 36.84
N LYS A 219 0.98 -9.61 35.59
CA LYS A 219 0.43 -8.91 34.40
C LYS A 219 -0.86 -9.59 33.96
N PRO A 220 -2.04 -9.07 34.31
CA PRO A 220 -3.31 -9.81 34.23
C PRO A 220 -3.93 -9.86 32.82
N TYR A 221 -3.31 -9.25 31.81
CA TYR A 221 -3.78 -9.27 30.43
C TYR A 221 -2.62 -9.35 29.45
N SER A 222 -2.92 -9.66 28.19
CA SER A 222 -1.95 -9.64 27.10
C SER A 222 -2.56 -9.11 25.81
N ILE A 223 -1.74 -8.42 25.02
CA ILE A 223 -2.06 -7.95 23.65
C ILE A 223 -1.24 -8.78 22.67
N VAL A 224 -1.92 -9.44 21.74
CA VAL A 224 -1.30 -10.20 20.65
C VAL A 224 -1.64 -9.52 19.33
N VAL A 225 -0.61 -9.03 18.63
CA VAL A 225 -0.78 -8.37 17.32
C VAL A 225 -0.46 -9.35 16.22
N VAL A 226 -1.36 -9.50 15.27
CA VAL A 226 -1.30 -10.54 14.23
C VAL A 226 -1.41 -9.91 12.86
N ALA A 227 -0.44 -10.17 11.97
CA ALA A 227 -0.58 -9.82 10.57
C ALA A 227 -1.59 -10.73 9.86
N GLU A 228 -2.45 -10.18 8.99
CA GLU A 228 -3.45 -10.95 8.23
C GLU A 228 -2.86 -12.07 7.37
N GLY A 229 -1.57 -11.95 7.03
CA GLY A 229 -0.85 -12.86 6.12
C GLY A 229 -0.18 -14.06 6.79
N ILE A 230 -0.30 -14.27 8.11
CA ILE A 230 0.28 -15.46 8.76
C ILE A 230 -0.38 -16.75 8.25
N LYS A 231 0.36 -17.86 8.33
CA LYS A 231 -0.19 -19.18 7.98
C LYS A 231 -1.12 -19.64 9.09
N THR A 232 -2.35 -20.01 8.74
CA THR A 232 -3.36 -20.60 9.63
C THR A 232 -3.72 -22.00 9.18
N MET A 233 -4.21 -22.83 10.08
CA MET A 233 -4.81 -24.12 9.72
C MET A 233 -6.25 -23.89 9.23
N ASP A 234 -6.72 -24.73 8.30
CA ASP A 234 -8.11 -24.78 7.81
C ASP A 234 -8.64 -23.51 7.13
N GLY A 235 -7.73 -22.57 6.69
CA GLY A 235 -8.13 -21.35 5.97
C GLY A 235 -8.92 -20.33 6.81
N LYS A 236 -8.86 -20.43 8.13
CA LYS A 236 -9.46 -19.46 9.07
C LYS A 236 -8.74 -18.10 8.95
N LYS A 237 -9.44 -17.04 9.36
CA LYS A 237 -8.80 -15.71 9.51
C LYS A 237 -7.75 -15.76 10.62
N ALA A 238 -6.72 -14.96 10.48
CA ALA A 238 -5.55 -14.98 11.36
C ALA A 238 -5.94 -14.74 12.83
N ALA A 239 -6.69 -13.67 13.13
CA ALA A 239 -7.08 -13.36 14.50
C ALA A 239 -8.01 -14.41 15.10
N GLU A 240 -8.99 -14.89 14.34
CA GLU A 240 -9.92 -15.94 14.80
C GLU A 240 -9.17 -17.22 15.17
N TYR A 241 -8.27 -17.66 14.30
CA TYR A 241 -7.45 -18.85 14.52
C TYR A 241 -6.58 -18.71 15.77
N ILE A 242 -5.80 -17.64 15.86
CA ILE A 242 -4.88 -17.40 16.98
C ILE A 242 -5.64 -17.24 18.30
N ALA A 243 -6.80 -16.56 18.30
CA ALA A 243 -7.60 -16.40 19.51
C ALA A 243 -8.12 -17.74 20.04
N GLN A 244 -8.64 -18.60 19.16
CA GLN A 244 -9.12 -19.94 19.53
C GLN A 244 -8.00 -20.82 20.07
N GLU A 245 -6.84 -20.82 19.42
CA GLU A 245 -5.70 -21.63 19.85
C GLU A 245 -5.13 -21.15 21.19
N ILE A 246 -5.05 -19.83 21.42
CA ILE A 246 -4.60 -19.28 22.72
C ILE A 246 -5.61 -19.65 23.83
N GLU A 247 -6.89 -19.51 23.59
CA GLU A 247 -7.92 -19.86 24.57
C GLU A 247 -7.89 -21.36 24.90
N TYR A 248 -7.72 -22.21 23.89
CA TYR A 248 -7.58 -23.67 24.08
C TYR A 248 -6.31 -24.00 24.87
N GLU A 249 -5.17 -23.41 24.57
CA GLU A 249 -3.88 -23.73 25.19
C GLU A 249 -3.76 -23.19 26.61
N THR A 250 -4.34 -22.02 26.88
CA THR A 250 -4.13 -21.31 28.16
C THR A 250 -5.32 -21.34 29.11
N GLY A 251 -6.53 -21.59 28.60
CA GLY A 251 -7.79 -21.45 29.35
C GLY A 251 -8.18 -20.00 29.64
N PHE A 252 -7.44 -18.98 29.12
CA PHE A 252 -7.79 -17.58 29.32
C PHE A 252 -8.81 -17.12 28.28
N GLU A 253 -9.78 -16.33 28.75
CA GLU A 253 -10.74 -15.69 27.86
C GLU A 253 -10.01 -14.82 26.84
N THR A 254 -10.17 -15.14 25.57
CA THR A 254 -9.49 -14.46 24.45
C THR A 254 -10.53 -13.84 23.52
N ARG A 255 -10.29 -12.61 23.05
CA ARG A 255 -11.15 -11.91 22.11
C ARG A 255 -10.33 -11.37 20.96
N GLU A 256 -10.89 -11.48 19.75
CA GLU A 256 -10.28 -10.96 18.54
C GLU A 256 -10.88 -9.61 18.13
N THR A 257 -10.07 -8.81 17.46
CA THR A 257 -10.45 -7.58 16.77
C THR A 257 -9.75 -7.54 15.42
N VAL A 258 -10.52 -7.41 14.34
CA VAL A 258 -9.97 -7.28 12.99
C VAL A 258 -10.11 -5.83 12.54
N LEU A 259 -8.99 -5.12 12.33
CA LEU A 259 -9.03 -3.72 11.93
C LEU A 259 -9.47 -3.55 10.47
N GLY A 260 -9.01 -4.39 9.57
CA GLY A 260 -9.39 -4.35 8.16
C GLY A 260 -9.19 -2.96 7.52
N TYR A 261 -10.14 -2.57 6.68
CA TYR A 261 -10.04 -1.39 5.81
C TYR A 261 -9.97 -0.04 6.51
N ILE A 262 -10.24 0.08 7.82
CA ILE A 262 -10.05 1.36 8.53
C ILE A 262 -8.60 1.84 8.45
N GLN A 263 -7.63 0.92 8.31
CA GLN A 263 -6.21 1.22 8.14
C GLN A 263 -5.87 1.90 6.80
N ARG A 264 -6.78 1.89 5.83
CA ARG A 264 -6.64 2.56 4.52
C ARG A 264 -7.25 3.95 4.49
N GLY A 265 -8.08 4.29 5.46
CA GLY A 265 -8.86 5.52 5.49
C GLY A 265 -8.20 6.67 6.24
N GLY A 266 -8.88 7.80 6.26
CA GLY A 266 -8.49 8.97 7.05
C GLY A 266 -7.44 9.86 6.39
N SER A 267 -7.09 10.93 7.09
CA SER A 267 -6.05 11.87 6.68
C SER A 267 -4.66 11.25 6.78
N PRO A 268 -3.77 11.49 5.81
CA PRO A 268 -2.37 11.07 5.92
C PRO A 268 -1.67 11.78 7.09
N THR A 269 -0.76 11.06 7.75
CA THR A 269 0.14 11.65 8.75
C THR A 269 1.02 12.74 8.12
N PRO A 270 1.61 13.64 8.93
CA PRO A 270 2.59 14.60 8.42
C PRO A 270 3.77 13.94 7.69
N TYR A 271 4.19 12.75 8.13
CA TYR A 271 5.24 11.99 7.46
C TYR A 271 4.83 11.59 6.05
N ASP A 272 3.67 10.93 5.90
CA ASP A 272 3.16 10.49 4.61
C ASP A 272 2.83 11.66 3.67
N ARG A 273 2.32 12.80 4.18
CA ARG A 273 2.12 14.00 3.36
C ARG A 273 3.42 14.52 2.76
N ASN A 274 4.48 14.59 3.57
CA ASN A 274 5.78 15.07 3.14
C ASN A 274 6.43 14.08 2.15
N LEU A 275 6.43 12.79 2.47
CA LEU A 275 6.99 11.75 1.60
C LEU A 275 6.26 11.72 0.25
N ALA A 276 4.93 11.67 0.27
CA ALA A 276 4.09 11.65 -0.93
C ALA A 276 4.30 12.90 -1.82
N THR A 277 4.38 14.09 -1.20
CA THR A 277 4.66 15.35 -1.93
C THR A 277 6.04 15.34 -2.56
N ARG A 278 7.08 14.92 -1.84
CA ARG A 278 8.45 14.82 -2.34
C ARG A 278 8.56 13.81 -3.48
N MET A 279 7.95 12.63 -3.32
CA MET A 279 7.93 11.61 -4.38
C MET A 279 7.20 12.10 -5.63
N GLY A 280 6.07 12.80 -5.47
CA GLY A 280 5.34 13.40 -6.59
C GLY A 280 6.15 14.48 -7.32
N GLY A 281 6.83 15.35 -6.58
CA GLY A 281 7.73 16.36 -7.16
C GLY A 281 8.86 15.71 -7.96
N HIS A 282 9.54 14.72 -7.38
CA HIS A 282 10.65 14.02 -8.03
C HIS A 282 10.20 13.22 -9.28
N ALA A 283 9.00 12.65 -9.27
CA ALA A 283 8.44 12.04 -10.49
C ALA A 283 8.37 13.04 -11.66
N THR A 284 7.99 14.28 -11.38
CA THR A 284 7.98 15.35 -12.40
C THR A 284 9.38 15.76 -12.84
N GLU A 285 10.35 15.81 -11.94
CA GLU A 285 11.77 16.09 -12.27
C GLU A 285 12.34 15.01 -13.21
N LEU A 286 12.02 13.73 -12.97
CA LEU A 286 12.39 12.65 -13.88
C LEU A 286 11.79 12.85 -15.28
N ILE A 287 10.51 13.23 -15.35
CA ILE A 287 9.84 13.51 -16.62
C ILE A 287 10.52 14.68 -17.35
N ALA A 288 10.76 15.80 -16.65
CA ALA A 288 11.39 16.99 -17.22
C ALA A 288 12.80 16.73 -17.74
N SER A 289 13.51 15.78 -17.11
CA SER A 289 14.87 15.36 -17.54
C SER A 289 14.87 14.19 -18.54
N GLY A 290 13.70 13.73 -19.01
CA GLY A 290 13.59 12.64 -19.98
C GLY A 290 13.94 11.25 -19.41
N GLN A 291 13.93 11.09 -18.09
CA GLN A 291 14.24 9.83 -17.41
C GLN A 291 12.98 8.97 -17.21
N PHE A 292 12.60 8.24 -18.25
CA PHE A 292 11.43 7.37 -18.24
C PHE A 292 11.77 5.92 -17.88
N GLY A 293 10.75 5.10 -17.67
CA GLY A 293 10.90 3.68 -17.28
C GLY A 293 11.43 3.52 -15.85
N ARG A 294 11.16 4.49 -14.98
CA ARG A 294 11.67 4.52 -13.61
C ARG A 294 10.54 4.62 -12.59
N MET A 295 10.80 4.04 -11.42
CA MET A 295 10.00 4.21 -10.22
C MET A 295 10.74 5.14 -9.25
N VAL A 296 10.05 6.15 -8.73
CA VAL A 296 10.57 6.97 -7.63
C VAL A 296 10.82 6.09 -6.41
N SER A 297 11.87 6.35 -5.66
CA SER A 297 12.22 5.56 -4.47
C SER A 297 12.72 6.46 -3.35
N LEU A 298 12.49 6.02 -2.11
CA LEU A 298 13.18 6.55 -0.93
C LEU A 298 14.33 5.60 -0.57
N GLN A 299 15.53 6.13 -0.44
CA GLN A 299 16.71 5.38 0.02
C GLN A 299 17.38 6.18 1.13
N GLY A 300 17.28 5.68 2.37
CA GLY A 300 17.61 6.46 3.55
C GLY A 300 16.74 7.72 3.67
N ALA A 301 17.35 8.90 3.60
CA ALA A 301 16.64 10.19 3.62
C ALA A 301 16.44 10.84 2.23
N GLN A 302 16.98 10.22 1.19
CA GLN A 302 17.01 10.80 -0.15
C GLN A 302 15.94 10.20 -1.05
N ILE A 303 15.30 11.07 -1.83
CA ILE A 303 14.43 10.63 -2.94
C ILE A 303 15.30 10.42 -4.16
N GLY A 304 15.20 9.24 -4.74
CA GLY A 304 15.87 8.83 -5.98
C GLY A 304 14.91 8.06 -6.86
N SER A 305 15.47 7.21 -7.72
CA SER A 305 14.66 6.35 -8.59
C SER A 305 15.37 5.05 -8.94
N VAL A 306 14.59 4.00 -9.18
CA VAL A 306 15.06 2.68 -9.64
C VAL A 306 14.40 2.31 -10.96
N SER A 307 14.98 1.34 -11.67
CA SER A 307 14.41 0.84 -12.92
C SER A 307 13.09 0.11 -12.69
N LEU A 308 12.03 0.45 -13.43
CA LEU A 308 10.76 -0.27 -13.40
C LEU A 308 10.91 -1.75 -13.78
N ASN A 309 11.84 -2.08 -14.67
CA ASN A 309 12.09 -3.46 -15.06
C ASN A 309 12.68 -4.29 -13.90
N GLU A 310 13.54 -3.69 -13.07
CA GLU A 310 14.09 -4.34 -11.88
C GLU A 310 13.01 -4.57 -10.84
N VAL A 311 12.15 -3.55 -10.57
CA VAL A 311 11.00 -3.67 -9.66
C VAL A 311 10.06 -4.80 -10.09
N ALA A 312 9.72 -4.86 -11.38
CA ALA A 312 8.82 -5.89 -11.91
C ALA A 312 9.40 -7.31 -11.79
N ARG A 313 10.72 -7.49 -12.02
CA ARG A 313 11.41 -8.78 -11.91
C ARG A 313 11.53 -9.27 -10.47
N SER A 314 11.91 -8.39 -9.55
CA SER A 314 12.05 -8.74 -8.13
C SER A 314 10.74 -9.29 -7.55
N GLU A 315 9.61 -8.73 -7.95
CA GLU A 315 8.31 -9.20 -7.52
C GLU A 315 7.89 -10.55 -8.13
N GLU A 316 8.35 -10.87 -9.35
CA GLU A 316 8.13 -12.19 -9.95
C GLU A 316 8.87 -13.28 -9.16
N HIS A 317 10.13 -13.06 -8.79
CA HIS A 317 10.90 -13.98 -7.96
C HIS A 317 10.30 -14.17 -6.56
N THR A 318 9.83 -13.12 -5.91
CA THR A 318 9.18 -13.22 -4.60
C THR A 318 7.88 -14.04 -4.68
N SER A 319 7.10 -13.89 -5.74
CA SER A 319 5.85 -14.65 -5.93
C SER A 319 6.11 -16.13 -6.25
N GLU A 320 7.20 -16.47 -6.93
CA GLU A 320 7.60 -17.86 -7.22
C GLU A 320 8.09 -18.58 -5.97
N LEU A 321 8.92 -17.93 -5.15
CA LEU A 321 9.41 -18.50 -3.88
C LEU A 321 8.30 -18.74 -2.84
N GLN A 322 7.20 -18.00 -2.93
CA GLN A 322 6.04 -18.16 -2.03
C GLN A 322 5.02 -19.20 -2.55
N SER A 323 5.17 -19.70 -3.78
CA SER A 323 4.29 -20.74 -4.38
C SER A 323 4.75 -22.16 -4.08
N HIS A 324 5.87 -22.36 -3.44
CA HIS A 324 6.45 -23.61 -2.95
C HIS A 324 6.45 -23.67 -1.42
#